data_12f496493faec283cda8cbd731f02e5d
#
_entry.id   12f496493faec283cda8cbd731f02e5d
#
_cell.length_a   1.000
_cell.length_b   1.000
_cell.length_c   1.000
_cell.angle_alpha   90.00
_cell.angle_beta   90.00
_cell.angle_gamma   90.00
#
_symmetry.space_group_name_H-M   'P 1'
#
loop_
_entity.id
_entity.type
_entity.pdbx_description
1 polymer ?
#
loop_
_entity_poly.entity_id
_entity_poly.type
_entity_poly.pdbx_seq_one_letter_code
_entity_poly.pdbx_strand_id
1 'polypeptide(L)'
;LAPALIMGKVTALLYKRYQAGALPLTLQSMDNCSHNGDKMKDAVMAYANAWAKAGLVDEGFLAYLADEGKVTFPWSMIDKITPRPDALVQEMLEKDGFEDREVIVTGKKTYTAPFVNAEETEYLVVEDRYTNGRPPLELGGVLYTDRATVDKVERMKVCTCLNPLHTALAIYGCLLGHTLISAEMKDEDLRGLVTKMGYQEAMPVVVDPGVLKPADFI
;
A
#
# COMPACT_ATOMS: atom_id res chain seq x y z
N LEU A 1 -29.84 -0.92 3.49
CA LEU A 1 -28.52 -1.38 3.97
C LEU A 1 -27.87 -0.27 4.79
N ALA A 2 -27.46 -0.57 6.01
CA ALA A 2 -26.78 0.38 6.90
C ALA A 2 -25.63 -0.35 7.65
N PRO A 3 -24.60 -0.83 6.93
CA PRO A 3 -23.51 -1.59 7.55
C PRO A 3 -22.60 -0.69 8.39
N ALA A 4 -22.07 -1.23 9.48
CA ALA A 4 -21.16 -0.52 10.37
C ALA A 4 -19.72 -0.49 9.84
N LEU A 5 -19.25 -1.60 9.26
CA LEU A 5 -17.88 -1.77 8.80
C LEU A 5 -17.64 -1.11 7.44
N ILE A 6 -16.40 -0.66 7.20
CA ILE A 6 -16.04 0.10 5.99
C ILE A 6 -16.33 -0.68 4.70
N MET A 7 -15.95 -1.97 4.63
CA MET A 7 -16.18 -2.75 3.41
C MET A 7 -17.67 -2.98 3.13
N GLY A 8 -18.48 -3.12 4.18
CA GLY A 8 -19.93 -3.14 4.03
C GLY A 8 -20.48 -1.81 3.48
N LYS A 9 -19.96 -0.66 3.96
CA LYS A 9 -20.33 0.67 3.44
C LYS A 9 -19.97 0.82 1.96
N VAL A 10 -18.75 0.39 1.57
CA VAL A 10 -18.32 0.37 0.18
C VAL A 10 -19.27 -0.47 -0.67
N THR A 11 -19.60 -1.69 -0.22
CA THR A 11 -20.53 -2.59 -0.93
C THR A 11 -21.95 -1.98 -1.04
N ALA A 12 -22.40 -1.28 0.00
CA ALA A 12 -23.71 -0.60 -0.05
C ALA A 12 -23.72 0.56 -1.06
N LEU A 13 -22.62 1.32 -1.17
CA LEU A 13 -22.47 2.37 -2.19
C LEU A 13 -22.43 1.78 -3.60
N LEU A 14 -21.76 0.64 -3.80
CA LEU A 14 -21.75 -0.10 -5.07
C LEU A 14 -23.15 -0.58 -5.44
N TYR A 15 -23.93 -1.07 -4.47
CA TYR A 15 -25.33 -1.43 -4.72
C TYR A 15 -26.18 -0.25 -5.13
N LYS A 16 -25.99 0.93 -4.51
CA LYS A 16 -26.65 2.16 -4.94
C LYS A 16 -26.24 2.57 -6.36
N ARG A 17 -24.98 2.44 -6.71
CA ARG A 17 -24.48 2.70 -8.05
C ARG A 17 -25.07 1.74 -9.08
N TYR A 18 -25.16 0.45 -8.74
CA TYR A 18 -25.84 -0.54 -9.56
C TYR A 18 -27.30 -0.16 -9.82
N GLN A 19 -28.04 0.17 -8.77
CA GLN A 19 -29.46 0.63 -8.88
C GLN A 19 -29.60 1.91 -9.75
N ALA A 20 -28.60 2.75 -9.78
CA ALA A 20 -28.57 3.98 -10.57
C ALA A 20 -28.17 3.78 -12.05
N GLY A 21 -28.13 2.54 -12.52
CA GLY A 21 -27.87 2.21 -13.94
C GLY A 21 -26.59 1.40 -14.18
N ALA A 22 -26.03 0.78 -13.14
CA ALA A 22 -24.86 -0.11 -13.24
C ALA A 22 -23.66 0.54 -13.97
N LEU A 23 -23.40 1.81 -13.66
CA LEU A 23 -22.32 2.58 -14.28
C LEU A 23 -20.95 2.01 -13.87
N PRO A 24 -19.99 1.95 -14.79
CA PRO A 24 -18.65 1.41 -14.50
C PRO A 24 -17.92 2.20 -13.41
N LEU A 25 -17.12 1.49 -12.61
CA LEU A 25 -16.33 2.05 -11.52
C LEU A 25 -15.09 1.22 -11.28
N THR A 26 -13.99 1.88 -10.98
CA THR A 26 -12.76 1.25 -10.49
C THR A 26 -12.61 1.53 -9.00
N LEU A 27 -12.35 0.49 -8.21
CA LEU A 27 -12.02 0.60 -6.80
C LEU A 27 -10.52 0.34 -6.62
N GLN A 28 -9.76 1.41 -6.50
CA GLN A 28 -8.32 1.35 -6.28
C GLN A 28 -8.02 1.15 -4.80
N SER A 29 -7.51 -0.02 -4.44
CA SER A 29 -6.99 -0.24 -3.09
C SER A 29 -5.63 0.45 -2.94
N MET A 30 -5.47 1.15 -1.83
CA MET A 30 -4.20 1.74 -1.39
C MET A 30 -3.82 1.19 -0.02
N ASP A 31 -4.30 -0.01 0.31
CA ASP A 31 -3.96 -0.69 1.56
C ASP A 31 -2.62 -1.43 1.42
N ASN A 32 -1.77 -1.34 2.45
CA ASN A 32 -0.47 -2.01 2.45
C ASN A 32 -0.65 -3.50 2.80
N CYS A 33 -1.08 -4.27 1.82
CA CYS A 33 -1.13 -5.72 1.90
C CYS A 33 -0.97 -6.34 0.52
N SER A 34 -0.36 -7.49 0.49
CA SER A 34 -0.19 -8.30 -0.73
C SER A 34 -1.51 -8.51 -1.45
N HIS A 35 -1.51 -8.29 -2.77
CA HIS A 35 -2.67 -8.47 -3.64
C HIS A 35 -3.91 -7.67 -3.14
N ASN A 36 -3.69 -6.42 -2.77
CA ASN A 36 -4.66 -5.57 -2.09
C ASN A 36 -5.98 -5.39 -2.87
N GLY A 37 -5.94 -5.35 -4.20
CA GLY A 37 -7.13 -5.28 -5.04
C GLY A 37 -7.99 -6.54 -4.94
N ASP A 38 -7.38 -7.73 -4.90
CA ASP A 38 -8.12 -8.99 -4.74
C ASP A 38 -8.77 -9.08 -3.36
N LYS A 39 -8.05 -8.70 -2.30
CA LYS A 39 -8.62 -8.65 -0.94
C LYS A 39 -9.82 -7.70 -0.85
N MET A 40 -9.75 -6.56 -1.53
CA MET A 40 -10.90 -5.65 -1.62
C MET A 40 -12.05 -6.29 -2.39
N LYS A 41 -11.79 -6.92 -3.54
CA LYS A 41 -12.80 -7.67 -4.32
C LYS A 41 -13.46 -8.75 -3.48
N ASP A 42 -12.66 -9.57 -2.80
CA ASP A 42 -13.15 -10.67 -1.96
C ASP A 42 -14.05 -10.17 -0.83
N ALA A 43 -13.66 -9.09 -0.17
CA ALA A 43 -14.47 -8.48 0.89
C ALA A 43 -15.81 -7.95 0.35
N VAL A 44 -15.80 -7.24 -0.79
CA VAL A 44 -17.02 -6.74 -1.45
C VAL A 44 -17.92 -7.90 -1.85
N MET A 45 -17.37 -8.94 -2.47
CA MET A 45 -18.12 -10.13 -2.90
C MET A 45 -18.67 -10.90 -1.73
N ALA A 46 -17.95 -11.01 -0.61
CA ALA A 46 -18.44 -11.65 0.61
C ALA A 46 -19.70 -10.95 1.15
N TYR A 47 -19.69 -9.62 1.23
CA TYR A 47 -20.89 -8.85 1.61
C TYR A 47 -22.02 -9.01 0.61
N ALA A 48 -21.75 -8.88 -0.68
CA ALA A 48 -22.76 -8.97 -1.72
C ALA A 48 -23.43 -10.35 -1.73
N ASN A 49 -22.66 -11.44 -1.64
CA ASN A 49 -23.18 -12.81 -1.56
C ASN A 49 -24.04 -13.03 -0.29
N ALA A 50 -23.57 -12.54 0.87
CA ALA A 50 -24.34 -12.63 2.10
C ALA A 50 -25.68 -11.89 2.00
N TRP A 51 -25.68 -10.71 1.39
CA TRP A 51 -26.90 -9.91 1.19
C TRP A 51 -27.84 -10.52 0.15
N ALA A 52 -27.32 -11.09 -0.94
CA ALA A 52 -28.15 -11.82 -1.92
C ALA A 52 -28.80 -13.03 -1.26
N LYS A 53 -28.06 -13.82 -0.49
CA LYS A 53 -28.59 -14.96 0.26
C LYS A 53 -29.68 -14.54 1.27
N ALA A 54 -29.58 -13.34 1.83
CA ALA A 54 -30.58 -12.77 2.74
C ALA A 54 -31.74 -12.06 2.00
N GLY A 55 -31.78 -12.06 0.67
CA GLY A 55 -32.79 -11.39 -0.13
C GLY A 55 -32.74 -9.85 -0.07
N LEU A 56 -31.60 -9.27 0.35
CA LEU A 56 -31.42 -7.82 0.49
C LEU A 56 -30.96 -7.15 -0.81
N VAL A 57 -30.37 -7.91 -1.73
CA VAL A 57 -29.94 -7.48 -3.07
C VAL A 57 -30.29 -8.57 -4.08
N ASP A 58 -30.44 -8.17 -5.35
CA ASP A 58 -30.73 -9.10 -6.44
C ASP A 58 -29.44 -9.72 -7.03
N GLU A 59 -29.59 -10.82 -7.80
CA GLU A 59 -28.48 -11.52 -8.43
C GLU A 59 -27.79 -10.68 -9.53
N GLY A 60 -28.50 -9.74 -10.15
CA GLY A 60 -27.93 -8.81 -11.11
C GLY A 60 -26.83 -7.94 -10.51
N PHE A 61 -26.90 -7.66 -9.21
CA PHE A 61 -25.83 -6.96 -8.51
C PHE A 61 -24.55 -7.79 -8.43
N LEU A 62 -24.67 -9.11 -8.18
CA LEU A 62 -23.51 -10.01 -8.19
C LEU A 62 -22.87 -10.07 -9.58
N ALA A 63 -23.69 -10.16 -10.63
CA ALA A 63 -23.23 -10.14 -12.00
C ALA A 63 -22.52 -8.81 -12.35
N TYR A 64 -23.06 -7.68 -11.90
CA TYR A 64 -22.41 -6.37 -12.06
C TYR A 64 -21.03 -6.30 -11.40
N LEU A 65 -20.89 -6.81 -10.18
CA LEU A 65 -19.62 -6.84 -9.45
C LEU A 65 -18.59 -7.79 -10.07
N ALA A 66 -19.06 -8.86 -10.72
CA ALA A 66 -18.20 -9.85 -11.38
C ALA A 66 -17.78 -9.43 -12.80
N ASP A 67 -18.50 -8.51 -13.43
CA ASP A 67 -18.20 -8.00 -14.76
C ASP A 67 -17.01 -7.03 -14.72
N GLU A 68 -15.86 -7.49 -15.20
CA GLU A 68 -14.63 -6.71 -15.26
C GLU A 68 -14.69 -5.53 -16.24
N GLY A 69 -15.69 -5.49 -17.13
CA GLY A 69 -16.02 -4.31 -17.94
C GLY A 69 -16.82 -3.25 -17.15
N LYS A 70 -17.28 -3.58 -15.95
CA LYS A 70 -18.06 -2.69 -15.09
C LYS A 70 -17.33 -2.33 -13.80
N VAL A 71 -16.79 -3.32 -13.08
CA VAL A 71 -16.13 -3.08 -11.80
C VAL A 71 -14.76 -3.72 -11.80
N THR A 72 -13.72 -2.93 -11.57
CA THR A 72 -12.34 -3.39 -11.48
C THR A 72 -11.74 -3.09 -10.11
N PHE A 73 -10.78 -3.92 -9.72
CA PHE A 73 -10.06 -3.85 -8.46
C PHE A 73 -8.55 -3.93 -8.74
N PRO A 74 -7.94 -2.87 -9.27
CA PRO A 74 -6.52 -2.86 -9.57
C PRO A 74 -5.67 -3.07 -8.33
N TRP A 75 -4.53 -3.75 -8.51
CA TRP A 75 -3.53 -3.84 -7.48
C TRP A 75 -2.68 -2.57 -7.41
N SER A 76 -2.14 -2.29 -6.26
CA SER A 76 -1.09 -1.28 -6.10
C SER A 76 0.02 -1.78 -5.20
N MET A 77 1.23 -1.37 -5.49
CA MET A 77 2.36 -1.49 -4.61
C MET A 77 2.64 -0.13 -4.00
N ILE A 78 2.34 0.01 -2.70
CA ILE A 78 2.37 1.27 -1.96
C ILE A 78 3.25 1.21 -0.71
N ASP A 79 3.93 0.07 -0.48
CA ASP A 79 4.70 -0.14 0.74
C ASP A 79 5.84 0.88 0.83
N LYS A 80 5.65 1.87 1.70
CA LYS A 80 6.58 2.95 1.95
C LYS A 80 6.78 3.10 3.46
N ILE A 81 8.03 3.22 3.88
CA ILE A 81 8.35 3.43 5.29
C ILE A 81 7.92 4.86 5.67
N THR A 82 6.97 4.93 6.60
CA THR A 82 6.41 6.20 7.10
C THR A 82 6.52 6.23 8.61
N PRO A 83 7.64 6.67 9.18
CA PRO A 83 7.79 6.78 10.63
C PRO A 83 6.81 7.82 11.22
N ARG A 84 6.75 7.86 12.54
CA ARG A 84 5.94 8.89 13.23
C ARG A 84 6.38 10.29 12.79
N PRO A 85 5.45 11.28 12.78
CA PRO A 85 5.78 12.66 12.44
C PRO A 85 7.00 13.15 13.23
N ASP A 86 8.00 13.65 12.50
CA ASP A 86 9.26 14.11 13.07
C ASP A 86 9.23 15.62 13.30
N ALA A 87 9.72 16.05 14.47
CA ALA A 87 9.72 17.46 14.84
C ALA A 87 10.58 18.32 13.92
N LEU A 88 11.70 17.80 13.41
CA LEU A 88 12.56 18.53 12.46
C LEU A 88 11.85 18.75 11.12
N VAL A 89 11.11 17.74 10.66
CA VAL A 89 10.29 17.88 9.44
C VAL A 89 9.20 18.91 9.64
N GLN A 90 8.55 18.93 10.81
CA GLN A 90 7.56 19.96 11.17
C GLN A 90 8.17 21.37 11.13
N GLU A 91 9.37 21.55 11.72
CA GLU A 91 10.10 22.83 11.67
C GLU A 91 10.50 23.26 10.25
N MET A 92 10.92 22.31 9.40
CA MET A 92 11.23 22.59 7.99
C MET A 92 10.00 23.09 7.24
N LEU A 93 8.87 22.40 7.40
CA LEU A 93 7.58 22.78 6.80
C LEU A 93 7.11 24.16 7.30
N GLU A 94 7.35 24.49 8.58
CA GLU A 94 7.07 25.81 9.13
C GLU A 94 7.85 26.92 8.41
N LYS A 95 9.15 26.70 8.19
CA LYS A 95 10.01 27.66 7.47
C LYS A 95 9.57 27.86 6.04
N ASP A 96 8.99 26.81 5.42
CA ASP A 96 8.44 26.86 4.07
C ASP A 96 7.03 27.45 4.02
N GLY A 97 6.48 27.89 5.15
CA GLY A 97 5.16 28.52 5.25
C GLY A 97 3.99 27.56 5.25
N PHE A 98 4.21 26.25 5.52
CA PHE A 98 3.13 25.28 5.64
C PHE A 98 2.36 25.49 6.94
N GLU A 99 1.06 25.72 6.81
CA GLU A 99 0.13 25.93 7.92
C GLU A 99 -0.46 24.60 8.45
N ASP A 100 -1.17 24.65 9.58
CA ASP A 100 -1.90 23.51 10.19
C ASP A 100 -1.05 22.25 10.42
N ARG A 101 0.23 22.40 10.70
CA ARG A 101 1.23 21.33 10.84
C ARG A 101 1.16 20.55 12.15
N GLU A 102 0.22 20.88 13.03
CA GLU A 102 0.16 20.29 14.37
C GLU A 102 -0.24 18.81 14.33
N VAL A 103 0.49 18.01 15.10
CA VAL A 103 0.19 16.59 15.28
C VAL A 103 -0.95 16.45 16.29
N ILE A 104 -2.05 15.86 15.89
CA ILE A 104 -3.20 15.62 16.75
C ILE A 104 -3.11 14.20 17.32
N VAL A 105 -3.09 14.10 18.65
CA VAL A 105 -3.17 12.82 19.35
C VAL A 105 -4.62 12.54 19.72
N THR A 106 -5.17 11.43 19.23
CA THR A 106 -6.56 11.05 19.48
C THR A 106 -6.74 10.47 20.89
N GLY A 107 -7.99 10.41 21.36
CA GLY A 107 -8.32 9.77 22.63
C GLY A 107 -7.96 8.27 22.72
N LYS A 108 -7.72 7.62 21.59
CA LYS A 108 -7.22 6.23 21.50
C LYS A 108 -5.70 6.13 21.46
N LYS A 109 -4.99 7.23 21.70
CA LYS A 109 -3.53 7.33 21.63
C LYS A 109 -2.95 7.04 20.24
N THR A 110 -3.76 7.15 19.17
CA THR A 110 -3.28 7.24 17.81
C THR A 110 -3.02 8.69 17.45
N TYR A 111 -2.19 8.94 16.45
CA TYR A 111 -1.88 10.28 15.99
C TYR A 111 -2.31 10.46 14.53
N THR A 112 -2.58 11.71 14.19
CA THR A 112 -2.74 12.14 12.80
C THR A 112 -1.96 13.43 12.59
N ALA A 113 -1.36 13.59 11.44
CA ALA A 113 -0.64 14.79 11.05
C ALA A 113 -1.00 15.17 9.62
N PRO A 114 -0.95 16.44 9.26
CA PRO A 114 -1.21 16.91 7.91
C PRO A 114 -0.03 16.69 6.95
N PHE A 115 1.06 16.08 7.43
CA PHE A 115 2.24 15.74 6.65
C PHE A 115 2.70 14.32 6.97
N VAL A 116 3.49 13.75 6.07
CA VAL A 116 4.13 12.44 6.23
C VAL A 116 5.61 12.59 5.90
N ASN A 117 6.48 12.20 6.82
CA ASN A 117 7.87 11.94 6.51
C ASN A 117 8.00 10.48 6.09
N ALA A 118 8.74 10.23 5.03
CA ALA A 118 8.85 8.91 4.42
C ALA A 118 10.29 8.63 3.99
N GLU A 119 10.58 7.39 3.62
CA GLU A 119 11.85 7.02 2.99
C GLU A 119 12.09 7.84 1.71
N GLU A 120 13.37 8.04 1.37
CA GLU A 120 13.79 8.87 0.23
C GLU A 120 13.31 8.31 -1.11
N THR A 121 13.38 6.99 -1.28
CA THR A 121 12.98 6.34 -2.53
C THR A 121 11.50 6.56 -2.82
N GLU A 122 11.22 7.34 -3.86
CA GLU A 122 9.86 7.67 -4.28
C GLU A 122 9.37 6.71 -5.35
N TYR A 123 8.22 6.09 -5.12
CA TYR A 123 7.53 5.26 -6.10
C TYR A 123 6.10 5.00 -5.66
N LEU A 124 5.25 4.78 -6.66
CA LEU A 124 3.93 4.18 -6.52
C LEU A 124 3.67 3.42 -7.82
N VAL A 125 3.43 2.13 -7.71
CA VAL A 125 3.17 1.28 -8.89
C VAL A 125 1.75 0.75 -8.81
N VAL A 126 0.99 0.96 -9.88
CA VAL A 126 -0.45 0.68 -9.93
C VAL A 126 -0.77 -0.13 -11.19
N GLU A 127 -1.62 -1.14 -11.06
CA GLU A 127 -2.16 -1.87 -12.21
C GLU A 127 -3.06 -0.95 -13.05
N ASP A 128 -2.73 -0.79 -14.34
CA ASP A 128 -3.50 0.04 -15.27
C ASP A 128 -4.75 -0.70 -15.77
N ARG A 129 -5.75 -0.82 -14.88
CA ARG A 129 -6.99 -1.52 -15.17
C ARG A 129 -8.21 -0.73 -14.72
N TYR A 130 -8.61 0.21 -15.56
CA TYR A 130 -9.69 1.16 -15.29
C TYR A 130 -10.79 1.05 -16.33
N THR A 131 -12.04 0.96 -15.87
CA THR A 131 -13.23 0.76 -16.75
C THR A 131 -13.85 2.05 -17.25
N ASN A 132 -13.57 3.18 -16.59
CA ASN A 132 -14.20 4.47 -16.88
C ASN A 132 -13.20 5.63 -16.95
N GLY A 133 -11.95 5.33 -17.31
CA GLY A 133 -10.85 6.29 -17.31
C GLY A 133 -10.23 6.47 -15.92
N ARG A 134 -9.08 7.11 -15.86
CA ARG A 134 -8.33 7.40 -14.65
C ARG A 134 -7.68 8.78 -14.70
N PRO A 135 -7.37 9.38 -13.55
CA PRO A 135 -6.58 10.61 -13.53
C PRO A 135 -5.16 10.34 -14.06
N PRO A 136 -4.52 11.33 -14.70
CA PRO A 136 -3.17 11.19 -15.26
C PRO A 136 -2.09 11.31 -14.18
N LEU A 137 -2.10 10.39 -13.19
CA LEU A 137 -1.16 10.42 -12.05
C LEU A 137 0.28 10.11 -12.48
N GLU A 138 0.50 9.53 -13.66
CA GLU A 138 1.83 9.39 -14.27
C GLU A 138 2.56 10.71 -14.45
N LEU A 139 1.84 11.83 -14.59
CA LEU A 139 2.42 13.17 -14.60
C LEU A 139 3.04 13.56 -13.25
N GLY A 140 2.61 12.90 -12.17
CA GLY A 140 3.16 13.02 -10.81
C GLY A 140 4.09 11.88 -10.42
N GLY A 141 4.54 11.05 -11.39
CA GLY A 141 5.51 9.98 -11.14
C GLY A 141 4.91 8.61 -10.78
N VAL A 142 3.58 8.46 -10.80
CA VAL A 142 2.94 7.14 -10.60
C VAL A 142 3.24 6.23 -11.79
N LEU A 143 3.69 5.01 -11.53
CA LEU A 143 3.99 4.01 -12.54
C LEU A 143 2.76 3.13 -12.77
N TYR A 144 2.13 3.26 -13.93
CA TYR A 144 1.07 2.37 -14.36
C TYR A 144 1.63 1.21 -15.17
N THR A 145 1.22 -0.02 -14.84
CA THR A 145 1.74 -1.24 -15.48
C THR A 145 0.72 -2.37 -15.40
N ASP A 146 1.10 -3.56 -15.86
CA ASP A 146 0.29 -4.76 -15.69
C ASP A 146 0.40 -5.35 -14.27
N ARG A 147 -0.58 -6.19 -13.90
CA ARG A 147 -0.67 -6.84 -12.59
C ARG A 147 0.57 -7.67 -12.24
N ALA A 148 1.12 -8.39 -13.21
CA ALA A 148 2.30 -9.24 -12.97
C ALA A 148 3.53 -8.40 -12.63
N THR A 149 3.66 -7.22 -13.19
CA THR A 149 4.73 -6.28 -12.87
C THR A 149 4.54 -5.66 -11.48
N VAL A 150 3.30 -5.33 -11.08
CA VAL A 150 3.00 -4.89 -9.69
C VAL A 150 3.43 -5.98 -8.69
N ASP A 151 3.11 -7.26 -8.94
CA ASP A 151 3.54 -8.39 -8.11
C ASP A 151 5.07 -8.51 -8.02
N LYS A 152 5.77 -8.34 -9.16
CA LYS A 152 7.23 -8.36 -9.18
C LYS A 152 7.84 -7.23 -8.35
N VAL A 153 7.27 -6.02 -8.40
CA VAL A 153 7.73 -4.89 -7.57
C VAL A 153 7.54 -5.19 -6.09
N GLU A 154 6.41 -5.76 -5.70
CA GLU A 154 6.17 -6.17 -4.33
C GLU A 154 7.20 -7.22 -3.88
N ARG A 155 7.41 -8.26 -4.65
CA ARG A 155 8.41 -9.31 -4.34
C ARG A 155 9.82 -8.75 -4.26
N MET A 156 10.19 -7.89 -5.19
CA MET A 156 11.49 -7.22 -5.19
C MET A 156 11.69 -6.46 -3.89
N LYS A 157 10.82 -5.52 -3.56
CA LYS A 157 10.99 -4.68 -2.38
C LYS A 157 10.75 -5.46 -1.08
N VAL A 158 9.56 -6.01 -0.90
CA VAL A 158 9.13 -6.57 0.40
C VAL A 158 9.87 -7.85 0.71
N CYS A 159 9.93 -8.79 -0.25
CA CYS A 159 10.49 -10.12 0.01
C CYS A 159 12.01 -10.20 -0.10
N THR A 160 12.66 -9.25 -0.78
CA THR A 160 14.10 -9.33 -1.06
C THR A 160 14.88 -8.14 -0.49
N CYS A 161 14.49 -6.91 -0.83
CA CYS A 161 15.30 -5.73 -0.49
C CYS A 161 15.00 -5.17 0.91
N LEU A 162 13.81 -5.38 1.47
CA LEU A 162 13.41 -4.76 2.74
C LEU A 162 13.33 -5.76 3.90
N ASN A 163 12.35 -6.67 3.88
CA ASN A 163 12.02 -7.47 5.05
C ASN A 163 13.15 -8.40 5.54
N PRO A 164 13.95 -9.06 4.67
CA PRO A 164 15.05 -9.90 5.14
C PRO A 164 16.11 -9.11 5.91
N LEU A 165 16.44 -7.90 5.45
CA LEU A 165 17.43 -7.03 6.08
C LEU A 165 16.91 -6.52 7.44
N HIS A 166 15.66 -6.04 7.49
CA HIS A 166 15.02 -5.62 8.73
C HIS A 166 14.88 -6.77 9.73
N THR A 167 14.56 -7.98 9.27
CA THR A 167 14.45 -9.15 10.13
C THR A 167 15.81 -9.51 10.74
N ALA A 168 16.89 -9.47 9.94
CA ALA A 168 18.24 -9.71 10.44
C ALA A 168 18.63 -8.66 11.49
N LEU A 169 18.42 -7.39 11.22
CA LEU A 169 18.67 -6.30 12.17
C LEU A 169 17.87 -6.49 13.46
N ALA A 170 16.56 -6.73 13.36
CA ALA A 170 15.69 -6.91 14.52
C ALA A 170 16.16 -8.06 15.44
N ILE A 171 16.64 -9.18 14.87
CA ILE A 171 17.10 -10.33 15.64
C ILE A 171 18.50 -10.07 16.23
N TYR A 172 19.46 -9.75 15.40
CA TYR A 172 20.86 -9.61 15.85
C TYR A 172 21.09 -8.30 16.60
N GLY A 173 20.41 -7.23 16.23
CA GLY A 173 20.46 -5.97 16.96
C GLY A 173 19.95 -6.11 18.39
N CYS A 174 18.80 -6.77 18.59
CA CYS A 174 18.29 -7.06 19.92
C CYS A 174 19.24 -7.93 20.74
N LEU A 175 19.89 -8.92 20.13
CA LEU A 175 20.89 -9.77 20.80
C LEU A 175 22.11 -8.96 21.25
N LEU A 176 22.49 -7.93 20.51
CA LEU A 176 23.59 -7.02 20.85
C LEU A 176 23.16 -5.85 21.75
N GLY A 177 21.88 -5.78 22.12
CA GLY A 177 21.34 -4.76 23.04
C GLY A 177 20.91 -3.47 22.38
N HIS A 178 20.80 -3.42 21.06
CA HIS A 178 20.23 -2.28 20.35
C HIS A 178 18.69 -2.28 20.42
N THR A 179 18.11 -1.11 20.31
CA THR A 179 16.65 -0.90 20.32
C THR A 179 16.14 -0.11 19.12
N LEU A 180 17.04 0.42 18.31
CA LEU A 180 16.72 1.24 17.15
C LEU A 180 17.59 0.81 15.97
N ILE A 181 16.99 0.60 14.80
CA ILE A 181 17.69 0.26 13.56
C ILE A 181 18.73 1.34 13.20
N SER A 182 18.44 2.61 13.47
CA SER A 182 19.41 3.70 13.26
C SER A 182 20.67 3.60 14.14
N ALA A 183 20.59 2.94 15.30
CA ALA A 183 21.75 2.64 16.13
C ALA A 183 22.47 1.38 15.63
N GLU A 184 21.72 0.37 15.21
CA GLU A 184 22.25 -0.87 14.59
C GLU A 184 23.07 -0.57 13.34
N MET A 185 22.62 0.36 12.50
CA MET A 185 23.36 0.76 11.30
C MET A 185 24.66 1.52 11.58
N LYS A 186 24.92 1.94 12.84
CA LYS A 186 26.21 2.49 13.27
C LYS A 186 27.17 1.41 13.78
N ASP A 187 26.65 0.23 14.11
CA ASP A 187 27.42 -0.94 14.47
C ASP A 187 28.06 -1.55 13.20
N GLU A 188 29.37 -1.73 13.21
CA GLU A 188 30.12 -2.19 12.01
C GLU A 188 29.80 -3.63 11.63
N ASP A 189 29.55 -4.50 12.62
CA ASP A 189 29.24 -5.91 12.38
C ASP A 189 27.83 -6.05 11.78
N LEU A 190 26.84 -5.36 12.35
CA LEU A 190 25.47 -5.37 11.84
C LEU A 190 25.36 -4.74 10.44
N ARG A 191 26.01 -3.60 10.23
CA ARG A 191 26.10 -2.99 8.91
C ARG A 191 26.80 -3.91 7.90
N GLY A 192 27.89 -4.55 8.29
CA GLY A 192 28.59 -5.54 7.48
C GLY A 192 27.72 -6.74 7.12
N LEU A 193 26.95 -7.24 8.08
CA LEU A 193 26.01 -8.35 7.88
C LEU A 193 24.96 -7.98 6.82
N VAL A 194 24.21 -6.90 7.01
CA VAL A 194 23.13 -6.53 6.07
C VAL A 194 23.65 -6.09 4.72
N THR A 195 24.86 -5.52 4.63
CA THR A 195 25.51 -5.22 3.37
C THR A 195 25.80 -6.51 2.57
N LYS A 196 26.30 -7.54 3.21
CA LYS A 196 26.51 -8.86 2.56
C LYS A 196 25.19 -9.49 2.15
N MET A 197 24.21 -9.52 3.06
CA MET A 197 22.89 -10.07 2.77
C MET A 197 22.22 -9.35 1.59
N GLY A 198 22.22 -8.02 1.56
CA GLY A 198 21.59 -7.22 0.51
C GLY A 198 22.31 -7.36 -0.82
N TYR A 199 23.58 -6.97 -0.88
CA TYR A 199 24.29 -6.85 -2.16
C TYR A 199 24.90 -8.14 -2.67
N GLN A 200 25.32 -9.05 -1.80
CA GLN A 200 26.02 -10.27 -2.23
C GLN A 200 25.11 -11.49 -2.32
N GLU A 201 24.05 -11.55 -1.50
CA GLU A 201 23.17 -12.72 -1.44
C GLU A 201 21.81 -12.43 -2.09
N ALA A 202 21.17 -11.30 -1.77
CA ALA A 202 19.84 -10.97 -2.27
C ALA A 202 19.85 -10.44 -3.72
N MET A 203 20.74 -9.50 -4.04
CA MET A 203 20.81 -8.92 -5.38
C MET A 203 20.99 -9.91 -6.53
N PRO A 204 21.81 -10.97 -6.42
CA PRO A 204 21.94 -11.96 -7.48
C PRO A 204 20.69 -12.77 -7.79
N VAL A 205 19.72 -12.82 -6.86
CA VAL A 205 18.48 -13.60 -6.96
C VAL A 205 17.22 -12.76 -6.93
N VAL A 206 17.34 -11.44 -6.88
CA VAL A 206 16.20 -10.53 -6.85
C VAL A 206 15.38 -10.62 -8.14
N VAL A 207 14.06 -10.54 -7.99
CA VAL A 207 13.17 -10.43 -9.13
C VAL A 207 13.23 -9.00 -9.66
N ASP A 208 13.81 -8.79 -10.83
CA ASP A 208 13.83 -7.48 -11.48
C ASP A 208 12.44 -7.19 -12.10
N PRO A 209 11.73 -6.16 -11.64
CA PRO A 209 10.43 -5.79 -12.21
C PRO A 209 10.54 -5.04 -13.55
N GLY A 210 11.73 -4.55 -13.92
CA GLY A 210 11.97 -3.79 -15.15
C GLY A 210 11.49 -2.34 -15.13
N VAL A 211 10.73 -1.92 -14.14
CA VAL A 211 10.18 -0.55 -13.99
C VAL A 211 10.84 0.24 -12.86
N LEU A 212 11.52 -0.44 -11.97
CA LEU A 212 12.28 0.09 -10.84
C LEU A 212 13.60 -0.67 -10.71
N LYS A 213 14.64 -0.01 -10.23
CA LYS A 213 15.95 -0.65 -10.03
C LYS A 213 16.04 -1.24 -8.63
N PRO A 214 16.22 -2.56 -8.48
CA PRO A 214 16.33 -3.19 -7.15
C PRO A 214 17.41 -2.57 -6.25
N ALA A 215 18.53 -2.12 -6.83
CA ALA A 215 19.62 -1.51 -6.09
C ALA A 215 19.26 -0.21 -5.35
N ASP A 216 18.20 0.46 -5.77
CA ASP A 216 17.72 1.70 -5.13
C ASP A 216 16.93 1.41 -3.83
N PHE A 217 16.71 0.12 -3.51
CA PHE A 217 15.88 -0.35 -2.39
C PHE A 217 16.67 -1.11 -1.29
N ILE A 218 18.01 -1.18 -1.38
CA ILE A 218 18.90 -1.79 -0.36
C ILE A 218 19.79 -0.69 0.33
#